data_05f51082c1cbe1370a7cb958ef3b5e71
#
_entry.id   05f51082c1cbe1370a7cb958ef3b5e71
#
_cell.length_a   1.000
_cell.length_b   1.000
_cell.length_c   1.000
_cell.angle_alpha   90.00
_cell.angle_beta   90.00
_cell.angle_gamma   90.00
#
_symmetry.space_group_name_H-M   'P 1'
#
loop_
_entity.id
_entity.type
_entity.pdbx_description
1 polymer ?
#
loop_
_entity_poly.entity_id
_entity_poly.type
_entity_poly.pdbx_seq_one_letter_code
_entity_poly.pdbx_strand_id
1 'polypeptide(L)'
;VYQGKALVNSVTGEDERLEIILPMVKKHGAAVVAISNDESGISEDPDVRFSIAKKIVERAADHGIPRGDVVVDPLVMPVGAINQAGCQALSIIRRLREELGVNTTCGASNFSFGLPNRNGLNSSFLAMAIGAGLTSAITNPLHDEVVSAVLGANVVMGLDPNCADWIGKFREPASDAGGRGRRGRRRGRRR
;
A
#
# COMPACT_ATOMS: atom_id res chain seq x y z
N VAL A 1 -14.00 10.13 -20.55
CA VAL A 1 -14.67 10.05 -19.25
C VAL A 1 -13.67 9.99 -18.09
N TYR A 2 -12.48 9.40 -18.26
CA TYR A 2 -11.43 9.36 -17.26
C TYR A 2 -10.40 10.46 -17.53
N GLN A 3 -10.12 11.31 -16.56
CA GLN A 3 -9.09 12.35 -16.65
C GLN A 3 -7.88 11.96 -15.81
N GLY A 4 -6.68 11.98 -16.40
CA GLY A 4 -5.43 11.59 -15.77
C GLY A 4 -4.91 10.22 -16.25
N LYS A 5 -3.89 9.70 -15.57
CA LYS A 5 -3.27 8.41 -15.88
C LYS A 5 -4.10 7.26 -15.29
N ALA A 6 -4.62 6.39 -16.12
CA ALA A 6 -5.37 5.21 -15.67
C ALA A 6 -4.42 4.17 -15.04
N LEU A 7 -4.92 3.41 -14.07
CA LEU A 7 -4.30 2.18 -13.57
C LEU A 7 -5.16 1.00 -14.02
N VAL A 8 -4.66 0.22 -14.97
CA VAL A 8 -5.34 -0.97 -15.46
C VAL A 8 -5.17 -2.11 -14.46
N ASN A 9 -6.25 -2.66 -13.97
CA ASN A 9 -6.23 -3.79 -13.03
C ASN A 9 -6.98 -4.97 -13.68
N SER A 10 -6.27 -5.93 -14.25
CA SER A 10 -4.85 -6.22 -14.14
C SER A 10 -4.34 -7.02 -15.35
N VAL A 11 -3.04 -7.35 -15.37
CA VAL A 11 -2.43 -8.31 -16.27
C VAL A 11 -1.77 -9.42 -15.46
N THR A 12 -1.82 -10.66 -15.97
CA THR A 12 -1.16 -11.86 -15.42
C THR A 12 0.06 -12.24 -16.25
N GLY A 13 0.85 -13.23 -15.80
CA GLY A 13 2.01 -13.73 -16.52
C GLY A 13 1.71 -14.64 -17.70
N GLU A 14 0.42 -14.88 -18.01
CA GLU A 14 -0.03 -15.63 -19.20
C GLU A 14 0.36 -14.90 -20.48
N ASP A 15 1.06 -15.57 -21.42
CA ASP A 15 1.56 -14.93 -22.62
C ASP A 15 0.44 -14.28 -23.45
N GLU A 16 -0.70 -14.94 -23.60
CA GLU A 16 -1.86 -14.39 -24.30
C GLU A 16 -2.35 -13.08 -23.67
N ARG A 17 -2.40 -13.02 -22.34
CA ARG A 17 -2.83 -11.82 -21.60
C ARG A 17 -1.84 -10.68 -21.74
N LEU A 18 -0.55 -10.98 -21.71
CA LEU A 18 0.50 -9.99 -21.90
C LEU A 18 0.39 -9.32 -23.27
N GLU A 19 0.21 -10.14 -24.34
CA GLU A 19 0.11 -9.63 -25.71
C GLU A 19 -1.17 -8.81 -26.00
N ILE A 20 -2.23 -9.00 -25.22
CA ILE A 20 -3.47 -8.21 -25.34
C ILE A 20 -3.40 -6.93 -24.51
N ILE A 21 -2.95 -7.03 -23.25
CA ILE A 21 -3.07 -5.94 -22.28
C ILE A 21 -1.93 -4.93 -22.41
N LEU A 22 -0.68 -5.37 -22.56
CA LEU A 22 0.46 -4.46 -22.56
C LEU A 22 0.44 -3.45 -23.73
N PRO A 23 0.09 -3.83 -24.98
CA PRO A 23 -0.07 -2.85 -26.06
C PRO A 23 -1.15 -1.81 -25.77
N MET A 24 -2.26 -2.22 -25.14
CA MET A 24 -3.32 -1.30 -24.73
C MET A 24 -2.83 -0.33 -23.65
N VAL A 25 -2.13 -0.82 -22.62
CA VAL A 25 -1.51 -0.01 -21.56
C VAL A 25 -0.58 1.03 -22.17
N LYS A 26 0.31 0.61 -23.09
CA LYS A 26 1.23 1.50 -23.81
C LYS A 26 0.49 2.54 -24.63
N LYS A 27 -0.49 2.12 -25.42
CA LYS A 27 -1.27 3.00 -26.32
C LYS A 27 -1.94 4.15 -25.56
N HIS A 28 -2.42 3.88 -24.33
CA HIS A 28 -3.14 4.86 -23.52
C HIS A 28 -2.27 5.57 -22.49
N GLY A 29 -0.96 5.29 -22.43
CA GLY A 29 -0.06 5.85 -21.43
C GLY A 29 -0.47 5.52 -19.99
N ALA A 30 -1.12 4.37 -19.78
CA ALA A 30 -1.62 3.93 -18.50
C ALA A 30 -0.51 3.26 -17.66
N ALA A 31 -0.75 3.11 -16.37
CA ALA A 31 -0.06 2.17 -15.51
C ALA A 31 -0.84 0.84 -15.46
N VAL A 32 -0.21 -0.24 -15.02
CA VAL A 32 -0.82 -1.57 -14.95
C VAL A 32 -0.47 -2.29 -13.65
N VAL A 33 -1.47 -2.93 -13.05
CA VAL A 33 -1.25 -3.90 -11.96
C VAL A 33 -0.82 -5.22 -12.59
N ALA A 34 0.34 -5.72 -12.20
CA ALA A 34 0.91 -7.00 -12.62
C ALA A 34 0.71 -8.03 -11.51
N ILE A 35 -0.19 -8.99 -11.71
CA ILE A 35 -0.47 -10.04 -10.72
C ILE A 35 0.50 -11.20 -10.92
N SER A 36 1.15 -11.63 -9.84
CA SER A 36 2.22 -12.64 -9.84
C SER A 36 1.70 -14.08 -9.96
N ASN A 37 0.85 -14.34 -10.97
CA ASN A 37 0.36 -15.65 -11.37
C ASN A 37 0.35 -15.80 -12.89
N ASP A 38 0.32 -17.01 -13.39
CA ASP A 38 0.29 -17.35 -14.83
C ASP A 38 -0.69 -18.49 -15.10
N GLU A 39 -0.55 -19.14 -16.26
CA GLU A 39 -1.36 -20.27 -16.71
C GLU A 39 -1.30 -21.50 -15.79
N SER A 40 -0.26 -21.61 -14.96
CA SER A 40 -0.15 -22.68 -13.94
C SER A 40 -1.00 -22.40 -12.69
N GLY A 41 -1.58 -21.19 -12.62
CA GLY A 41 -2.37 -20.71 -11.50
C GLY A 41 -1.56 -19.95 -10.45
N ILE A 42 -2.04 -19.96 -9.20
CA ILE A 42 -1.39 -19.27 -8.08
C ILE A 42 -0.45 -20.24 -7.36
N SER A 43 0.85 -20.00 -7.47
CA SER A 43 1.85 -20.79 -6.75
C SER A 43 1.94 -20.37 -5.28
N GLU A 44 2.08 -21.33 -4.36
CA GLU A 44 2.42 -21.05 -2.97
C GLU A 44 3.89 -20.71 -2.80
N ASP A 45 4.75 -21.09 -3.76
CA ASP A 45 6.17 -20.80 -3.74
C ASP A 45 6.44 -19.32 -4.05
N PRO A 46 7.06 -18.57 -3.12
CA PRO A 46 7.39 -17.16 -3.33
C PRO A 46 8.41 -16.94 -4.47
N ASP A 47 9.30 -17.89 -4.76
CA ASP A 47 10.28 -17.76 -5.83
C ASP A 47 9.62 -17.88 -7.20
N VAL A 48 8.63 -18.75 -7.34
CA VAL A 48 7.82 -18.86 -8.56
C VAL A 48 7.05 -17.57 -8.79
N ARG A 49 6.36 -17.05 -7.78
CA ARG A 49 5.63 -15.77 -7.89
C ARG A 49 6.54 -14.60 -8.26
N PHE A 50 7.74 -14.55 -7.65
CA PHE A 50 8.72 -13.53 -8.00
C PHE A 50 9.19 -13.66 -9.45
N SER A 51 9.44 -14.88 -9.94
CA SER A 51 9.85 -15.14 -11.33
C SER A 51 8.78 -14.70 -12.34
N ILE A 52 7.50 -14.98 -12.02
CA ILE A 52 6.37 -14.52 -12.85
C ILE A 52 6.30 -12.99 -12.87
N ALA A 53 6.41 -12.34 -11.71
CA ALA A 53 6.46 -10.88 -11.63
C ALA A 53 7.59 -10.30 -12.48
N LYS A 54 8.78 -10.88 -12.43
CA LYS A 54 9.93 -10.49 -13.25
C LYS A 54 9.61 -10.63 -14.74
N LYS A 55 9.04 -11.76 -15.17
CA LYS A 55 8.58 -11.96 -16.57
C LYS A 55 7.66 -10.83 -17.02
N ILE A 56 6.64 -10.47 -16.22
CA ILE A 56 5.70 -9.41 -16.58
C ILE A 56 6.41 -8.06 -16.71
N VAL A 57 7.31 -7.73 -15.78
CA VAL A 57 8.10 -6.48 -15.79
C VAL A 57 8.98 -6.39 -17.03
N GLU A 58 9.64 -7.47 -17.42
CA GLU A 58 10.49 -7.55 -18.62
C GLU A 58 9.64 -7.40 -19.89
N ARG A 59 8.51 -8.11 -20.00
CA ARG A 59 7.58 -7.98 -21.12
C ARG A 59 7.00 -6.57 -21.22
N ALA A 60 6.67 -5.92 -20.10
CA ALA A 60 6.21 -4.53 -20.10
C ALA A 60 7.30 -3.58 -20.65
N ALA A 61 8.57 -3.82 -20.29
CA ALA A 61 9.69 -3.05 -20.83
C ALA A 61 9.85 -3.24 -22.35
N ASP A 62 9.67 -4.47 -22.88
CA ASP A 62 9.69 -4.77 -24.33
C ASP A 62 8.62 -3.96 -25.08
N HIS A 63 7.45 -3.75 -24.47
CA HIS A 63 6.41 -2.89 -25.00
C HIS A 63 6.66 -1.38 -24.75
N GLY A 64 7.79 -1.02 -24.14
CA GLY A 64 8.17 0.37 -23.87
C GLY A 64 7.32 1.02 -22.74
N ILE A 65 6.79 0.23 -21.83
CA ILE A 65 6.10 0.71 -20.63
C ILE A 65 7.16 1.03 -19.57
N PRO A 66 7.19 2.26 -19.00
CA PRO A 66 8.14 2.61 -17.97
C PRO A 66 7.98 1.71 -16.73
N ARG A 67 9.09 1.35 -16.10
CA ARG A 67 9.08 0.50 -14.91
C ARG A 67 8.23 1.07 -13.77
N GLY A 68 8.20 2.38 -13.60
CA GLY A 68 7.35 3.06 -12.61
C GLY A 68 5.85 2.94 -12.86
N ASP A 69 5.45 2.54 -14.08
CA ASP A 69 4.06 2.31 -14.48
C ASP A 69 3.63 0.84 -14.32
N VAL A 70 4.55 -0.04 -13.90
CA VAL A 70 4.25 -1.43 -13.55
C VAL A 70 4.15 -1.54 -12.03
N VAL A 71 2.95 -1.86 -11.53
CA VAL A 71 2.66 -1.98 -10.11
C VAL A 71 2.40 -3.44 -9.80
N VAL A 72 3.36 -4.12 -9.16
CA VAL A 72 3.29 -5.57 -8.96
C VAL A 72 2.46 -5.92 -7.74
N ASP A 73 1.50 -6.84 -7.89
CA ASP A 73 0.77 -7.47 -6.80
C ASP A 73 1.42 -8.82 -6.49
N PRO A 74 2.03 -9.01 -5.28
CA PRO A 74 2.68 -10.25 -4.88
C PRO A 74 1.70 -11.39 -4.57
N LEU A 75 0.40 -11.18 -4.70
CA LEU A 75 -0.67 -12.12 -4.32
C LEU A 75 -0.65 -12.44 -2.82
N VAL A 76 -1.26 -11.57 -2.05
CA VAL A 76 -1.42 -11.79 -0.60
C VAL A 76 -2.47 -12.86 -0.35
N MET A 77 -2.03 -14.00 0.17
CA MET A 77 -2.87 -15.15 0.49
C MET A 77 -3.45 -15.05 1.90
N PRO A 78 -4.62 -15.68 2.17
CA PRO A 78 -5.19 -15.72 3.50
C PRO A 78 -4.29 -16.46 4.50
N VAL A 79 -3.89 -15.79 5.59
CA VAL A 79 -3.04 -16.40 6.62
C VAL A 79 -3.77 -17.53 7.36
N GLY A 80 -5.10 -17.52 7.39
CA GLY A 80 -5.91 -18.61 7.94
C GLY A 80 -5.84 -19.91 7.14
N ALA A 81 -5.50 -19.83 5.84
CA ALA A 81 -5.32 -21.00 4.98
C ALA A 81 -3.85 -21.39 4.87
N ILE A 82 -2.94 -20.42 4.80
CA ILE A 82 -1.50 -20.63 4.63
C ILE A 82 -0.76 -19.90 5.74
N ASN A 83 -0.28 -20.64 6.75
CA ASN A 83 0.36 -20.08 7.93
C ASN A 83 1.55 -19.14 7.62
N GLN A 84 2.30 -19.40 6.55
CA GLN A 84 3.45 -18.59 6.13
C GLN A 84 3.08 -17.44 5.15
N ALA A 85 1.81 -17.23 4.82
CA ALA A 85 1.38 -16.28 3.81
C ALA A 85 1.93 -14.86 4.06
N GLY A 86 1.97 -14.42 5.32
CA GLY A 86 2.52 -13.12 5.69
C GLY A 86 4.03 -13.02 5.41
N CYS A 87 4.80 -13.97 5.89
CA CYS A 87 6.26 -13.99 5.66
C CYS A 87 6.60 -14.07 4.17
N GLN A 88 5.87 -14.88 3.41
CA GLN A 88 6.04 -15.00 1.95
C GLN A 88 5.74 -13.67 1.26
N ALA A 89 4.61 -13.02 1.56
CA ALA A 89 4.24 -11.75 0.97
C ALA A 89 5.29 -10.65 1.27
N LEU A 90 5.74 -10.53 2.54
CA LEU A 90 6.76 -9.57 2.93
C LEU A 90 8.10 -9.82 2.23
N SER A 91 8.48 -11.08 2.07
CA SER A 91 9.71 -11.46 1.33
C SER A 91 9.62 -11.04 -0.14
N ILE A 92 8.51 -11.34 -0.82
CA ILE A 92 8.32 -10.98 -2.23
C ILE A 92 8.30 -9.45 -2.38
N ILE A 93 7.57 -8.71 -1.54
CA ILE A 93 7.52 -7.24 -1.57
C ILE A 93 8.93 -6.65 -1.49
N ARG A 94 9.75 -7.14 -0.56
CA ARG A 94 11.14 -6.67 -0.41
C ARG A 94 11.94 -6.91 -1.69
N ARG A 95 11.90 -8.10 -2.24
CA ARG A 95 12.61 -8.46 -3.48
C ARG A 95 12.15 -7.63 -4.68
N LEU A 96 10.85 -7.40 -4.82
CA LEU A 96 10.30 -6.56 -5.87
C LEU A 96 10.86 -5.13 -5.81
N ARG A 97 11.04 -4.59 -4.60
CA ARG A 97 11.63 -3.26 -4.39
C ARG A 97 13.13 -3.24 -4.61
N GLU A 98 13.86 -4.19 -4.04
CA GLU A 98 15.33 -4.20 -4.03
C GLU A 98 15.91 -4.70 -5.36
N GLU A 99 15.35 -5.78 -5.94
CA GLU A 99 15.90 -6.41 -7.13
C GLU A 99 15.30 -5.85 -8.43
N LEU A 100 14.00 -5.53 -8.46
CA LEU A 100 13.34 -5.03 -9.66
C LEU A 100 13.08 -3.52 -9.65
N GLY A 101 13.07 -2.86 -8.51
CA GLY A 101 12.84 -1.41 -8.39
C GLY A 101 11.44 -0.98 -8.87
N VAL A 102 10.46 -1.86 -8.79
CA VAL A 102 9.07 -1.60 -9.23
C VAL A 102 8.20 -1.10 -8.09
N ASN A 103 7.07 -0.47 -8.44
CA ASN A 103 6.00 -0.21 -7.49
C ASN A 103 5.24 -1.49 -7.15
N THR A 104 4.64 -1.53 -5.96
CA THR A 104 3.92 -2.69 -5.45
C THR A 104 2.55 -2.32 -4.94
N THR A 105 1.60 -3.23 -5.03
CA THR A 105 0.26 -3.11 -4.44
C THR A 105 -0.20 -4.45 -3.91
N CYS A 106 -1.25 -4.48 -3.11
CA CYS A 106 -1.93 -5.72 -2.75
C CYS A 106 -3.36 -5.46 -2.28
N GLY A 107 -4.22 -6.46 -2.42
CA GLY A 107 -5.51 -6.52 -1.76
C GLY A 107 -5.31 -6.83 -0.27
N ALA A 108 -5.10 -5.80 0.57
CA ALA A 108 -4.69 -5.97 1.97
C ALA A 108 -5.70 -6.79 2.81
N SER A 109 -7.00 -6.73 2.48
CA SER A 109 -8.03 -7.47 3.18
C SER A 109 -8.01 -8.98 2.92
N ASN A 110 -7.31 -9.45 1.90
CA ASN A 110 -7.15 -10.88 1.62
C ASN A 110 -6.40 -11.59 2.75
N PHE A 111 -5.42 -10.92 3.35
CA PHE A 111 -4.58 -11.47 4.42
C PHE A 111 -5.40 -12.05 5.58
N SER A 112 -6.43 -11.34 6.02
CA SER A 112 -7.25 -11.71 7.18
C SER A 112 -8.52 -12.49 6.84
N PHE A 113 -8.68 -12.94 5.59
CA PHE A 113 -9.90 -13.60 5.16
C PHE A 113 -10.23 -14.80 6.04
N GLY A 114 -11.51 -14.87 6.49
CA GLY A 114 -12.01 -15.94 7.37
C GLY A 114 -11.66 -15.81 8.86
N LEU A 115 -10.88 -14.78 9.26
CA LEU A 115 -10.47 -14.58 10.65
C LEU A 115 -11.28 -13.49 11.36
N PRO A 116 -11.41 -13.53 12.70
CA PRO A 116 -12.01 -12.44 13.48
C PRO A 116 -11.07 -11.24 13.57
N ASN A 117 -11.62 -10.07 13.94
CA ASN A 117 -10.88 -8.80 14.08
C ASN A 117 -10.00 -8.48 12.87
N ARG A 118 -10.60 -8.53 11.69
CA ARG A 118 -9.89 -8.36 10.41
C ARG A 118 -9.16 -7.03 10.29
N ASN A 119 -9.73 -5.93 10.81
CA ASN A 119 -9.11 -4.61 10.75
C ASN A 119 -7.79 -4.57 11.52
N GLY A 120 -7.74 -5.13 12.73
CA GLY A 120 -6.51 -5.21 13.51
C GLY A 120 -5.41 -6.02 12.79
N LEU A 121 -5.81 -7.13 12.17
CA LEU A 121 -4.87 -7.99 11.44
C LEU A 121 -4.37 -7.33 10.15
N ASN A 122 -5.28 -6.71 9.39
CA ASN A 122 -4.92 -5.95 8.17
C ASN A 122 -4.01 -4.76 8.49
N SER A 123 -4.26 -4.06 9.58
CA SER A 123 -3.43 -2.95 10.05
C SER A 123 -2.02 -3.39 10.38
N SER A 124 -1.89 -4.51 11.11
CA SER A 124 -0.58 -5.09 11.44
C SER A 124 0.17 -5.53 10.17
N PHE A 125 -0.52 -6.21 9.25
CA PHE A 125 0.07 -6.62 7.98
C PHE A 125 0.53 -5.42 7.14
N LEU A 126 -0.31 -4.38 6.99
CA LEU A 126 0.03 -3.20 6.21
C LEU A 126 1.24 -2.45 6.76
N ALA A 127 1.34 -2.28 8.08
CA ALA A 127 2.51 -1.63 8.68
C ALA A 127 3.80 -2.41 8.37
N MET A 128 3.77 -3.74 8.49
CA MET A 128 4.90 -4.59 8.14
C MET A 128 5.21 -4.58 6.65
N ALA A 129 4.18 -4.57 5.79
CA ALA A 129 4.34 -4.54 4.34
C ALA A 129 4.96 -3.22 3.86
N ILE A 130 4.57 -2.08 4.45
CA ILE A 130 5.22 -0.79 4.19
C ILE A 130 6.70 -0.85 4.61
N GLY A 131 7.00 -1.42 5.76
CA GLY A 131 8.38 -1.67 6.20
C GLY A 131 9.18 -2.60 5.27
N ALA A 132 8.51 -3.50 4.55
CA ALA A 132 9.11 -4.33 3.52
C ALA A 132 9.23 -3.65 2.15
N GLY A 133 8.64 -2.45 1.96
CA GLY A 133 8.71 -1.67 0.72
C GLY A 133 7.42 -1.62 -0.10
N LEU A 134 6.26 -1.97 0.46
CA LEU A 134 4.97 -1.79 -0.19
C LEU A 134 4.73 -0.31 -0.48
N THR A 135 4.35 0.02 -1.75
CA THR A 135 4.17 1.41 -2.19
C THR A 135 2.71 1.83 -2.27
N SER A 136 1.80 0.89 -2.40
CA SER A 136 0.36 1.13 -2.42
C SER A 136 -0.42 -0.09 -1.93
N ALA A 137 -1.69 0.10 -1.57
CA ALA A 137 -2.57 -1.00 -1.17
C ALA A 137 -4.01 -0.73 -1.59
N ILE A 138 -4.73 -1.79 -1.95
CA ILE A 138 -6.18 -1.75 -2.12
C ILE A 138 -6.79 -2.12 -0.76
N THR A 139 -7.38 -1.13 -0.10
CA THR A 139 -7.94 -1.28 1.25
C THR A 139 -9.07 -0.28 1.48
N ASN A 140 -9.83 -0.44 2.57
CA ASN A 140 -10.87 0.50 2.94
C ASN A 140 -10.30 1.66 3.77
N PRO A 141 -10.25 2.89 3.21
CA PRO A 141 -9.71 4.05 3.92
C PRO A 141 -10.64 4.61 5.02
N LEU A 142 -11.82 4.01 5.21
CA LEU A 142 -12.76 4.40 6.26
C LEU A 142 -12.54 3.66 7.58
N HIS A 143 -11.61 2.70 7.61
CA HIS A 143 -11.24 2.00 8.83
C HIS A 143 -10.10 2.74 9.54
N ASP A 144 -10.38 3.38 10.67
CA ASP A 144 -9.42 4.20 11.40
C ASP A 144 -8.16 3.42 11.82
N GLU A 145 -8.28 2.15 12.17
CA GLU A 145 -7.16 1.29 12.52
C GLU A 145 -6.21 1.12 11.33
N VAL A 146 -6.75 0.95 10.12
CA VAL A 146 -5.99 0.82 8.88
C VAL A 146 -5.27 2.13 8.55
N VAL A 147 -5.99 3.25 8.61
CA VAL A 147 -5.41 4.58 8.36
C VAL A 147 -4.31 4.88 9.37
N SER A 148 -4.55 4.63 10.66
CA SER A 148 -3.55 4.84 11.70
C SER A 148 -2.29 3.99 11.49
N ALA A 149 -2.45 2.73 11.08
CA ALA A 149 -1.32 1.85 10.80
C ALA A 149 -0.48 2.34 9.62
N VAL A 150 -1.13 2.80 8.53
CA VAL A 150 -0.43 3.35 7.36
C VAL A 150 0.33 4.62 7.72
N LEU A 151 -0.33 5.58 8.37
CA LEU A 151 0.31 6.84 8.78
C LEU A 151 1.45 6.60 9.76
N GLY A 152 1.25 5.72 10.75
CA GLY A 152 2.30 5.35 11.71
C GLY A 152 3.49 4.66 11.06
N ALA A 153 3.24 3.75 10.13
CA ALA A 153 4.30 3.09 9.36
C ALA A 153 5.11 4.11 8.53
N ASN A 154 4.44 5.07 7.88
CA ASN A 154 5.11 6.14 7.14
C ASN A 154 6.03 6.98 8.04
N VAL A 155 5.58 7.33 9.26
CA VAL A 155 6.44 8.03 10.24
C VAL A 155 7.65 7.19 10.60
N VAL A 156 7.45 5.91 10.96
CA VAL A 156 8.53 5.00 11.37
C VAL A 156 9.56 4.78 10.25
N MET A 157 9.09 4.70 9.01
CA MET A 157 9.95 4.52 7.84
C MET A 157 10.57 5.82 7.29
N GLY A 158 10.31 6.98 7.92
CA GLY A 158 10.81 8.28 7.47
C GLY A 158 10.17 8.78 6.18
N LEU A 159 9.00 8.27 5.82
CA LEU A 159 8.24 8.64 4.63
C LEU A 159 7.29 9.83 4.86
N ASP A 160 7.08 10.23 6.12
CA ASP A 160 6.29 11.39 6.52
C ASP A 160 7.21 12.50 7.08
N PRO A 161 7.67 13.46 6.24
CA PRO A 161 8.58 14.50 6.68
C PRO A 161 7.99 15.35 7.81
N ASN A 162 8.73 15.48 8.90
CA ASN A 162 8.32 16.20 10.11
C ASN A 162 7.05 15.64 10.77
N CYS A 163 6.66 14.41 10.49
CA CYS A 163 5.41 13.78 10.93
C CYS A 163 4.17 14.60 10.59
N ALA A 164 4.18 15.26 9.41
CA ALA A 164 3.18 16.25 9.06
C ALA A 164 1.77 15.65 8.90
N ASP A 165 1.67 14.51 8.22
CA ASP A 165 0.40 13.81 7.99
C ASP A 165 -0.14 13.21 9.29
N TRP A 166 0.75 12.61 10.09
CA TRP A 166 0.40 12.09 11.43
C TRP A 166 -0.14 13.18 12.34
N ILE A 167 0.59 14.30 12.46
CA ILE A 167 0.18 15.44 13.27
C ILE A 167 -1.14 16.03 12.76
N GLY A 168 -1.28 16.16 11.44
CA GLY A 168 -2.50 16.69 10.83
C GLY A 168 -3.73 15.84 11.13
N LYS A 169 -3.56 14.51 11.18
CA LYS A 169 -4.67 13.58 11.47
C LYS A 169 -5.04 13.53 12.95
N PHE A 170 -4.04 13.59 13.87
CA PHE A 170 -4.26 13.22 15.28
C PHE A 170 -4.09 14.37 16.28
N ARG A 171 -3.61 15.54 15.83
CA ARG A 171 -3.54 16.71 16.74
C ARG A 171 -4.94 17.28 16.96
N GLU A 172 -5.37 17.28 18.21
CA GLU A 172 -6.58 18.00 18.57
C GLU A 172 -6.42 19.51 18.27
N PRO A 173 -7.47 20.20 17.76
CA PRO A 173 -7.45 21.64 17.65
C PRO A 173 -7.11 22.25 19.02
N ALA A 174 -6.20 23.21 19.05
CA ALA A 174 -5.89 23.91 20.29
C ALA A 174 -7.20 24.43 20.88
N SER A 175 -7.62 23.90 22.02
CA SER A 175 -8.77 24.43 22.73
C SER A 175 -8.47 25.91 23.03
N ASP A 176 -9.38 26.82 22.68
CA ASP A 176 -9.34 28.24 23.04
C ASP A 176 -9.45 28.43 24.57
N ALA A 177 -8.46 27.90 25.30
CA ALA A 177 -8.29 28.10 26.73
C ALA A 177 -7.46 29.37 26.99
N GLY A 178 -7.92 30.51 26.47
CA GLY A 178 -7.22 31.79 26.53
C GLY A 178 -8.12 32.98 26.88
N GLY A 179 -9.29 32.74 27.49
CA GLY A 179 -10.22 33.80 27.85
C GLY A 179 -10.64 33.85 29.29
N ARG A 180 -9.75 33.63 30.26
CA ARG A 180 -10.08 33.92 31.69
C ARG A 180 -9.33 35.13 32.17
N GLY A 181 -10.10 36.21 32.19
CA GLY A 181 -9.83 37.56 32.57
C GLY A 181 -8.91 37.75 33.75
N ARG A 182 -7.98 38.65 33.57
CA ARG A 182 -7.39 39.48 34.62
C ARG A 182 -8.52 40.26 35.29
N ARG A 183 -9.20 39.70 36.26
CA ARG A 183 -9.99 40.48 37.22
C ARG A 183 -9.02 41.22 38.11
N GLY A 184 -8.99 42.54 37.92
CA GLY A 184 -8.23 43.51 38.65
C GLY A 184 -8.52 43.45 40.15
N ARG A 185 -7.49 43.26 40.98
CA ARG A 185 -7.51 43.51 42.39
C ARG A 185 -7.55 45.02 42.61
N ARG A 186 -8.76 45.60 42.72
CA ARG A 186 -8.95 46.94 43.29
C ARG A 186 -8.59 46.85 44.81
N ARG A 187 -7.44 47.43 45.14
CA ARG A 187 -7.11 47.77 46.52
C ARG A 187 -8.07 48.85 47.00
N GLY A 188 -9.01 48.50 47.86
CA GLY A 188 -9.75 49.46 48.66
C GLY A 188 -8.88 49.96 49.81
N ARG A 189 -8.56 51.25 49.76
CA ARG A 189 -7.94 52.03 50.86
C ARG A 189 -9.07 52.58 51.70
N ARG A 190 -9.14 52.23 53.00
CA ARG A 190 -9.85 52.98 54.10
C ARG A 190 -8.95 52.89 55.32
N ARG A 191 -8.66 54.02 55.71
CA ARG A 191 -8.67 54.84 56.97
C ARG A 191 -8.66 54.00 58.26
#